data_f4a786571dc622b067bd3e170f0a2a06
#
_entry.id   f4a786571dc622b067bd3e170f0a2a06
#
_cell.length_a   1.000
_cell.length_b   1.000
_cell.length_c   1.000
_cell.angle_alpha   90.00
_cell.angle_beta   90.00
_cell.angle_gamma   90.00
#
_symmetry.space_group_name_H-M   'P 1'
#
loop_
_entity.id
_entity.type
_entity.pdbx_description
1 polymer ?
#
loop_
_entity_poly.entity_id
_entity_poly.type
_entity_poly.pdbx_seq_one_letter_code
_entity_poly.pdbx_strand_id
1 'polypeptide(L)'
;VTSTNDAVYAATSLGAFRVSLEDNSITRINKANNLSDVGISCLQGIPERDMLLVGYDNGNLDIMIGNKFINLSDIKESALIAAKKINSIYVKDDFAFLCTEFGIVQLDLVRLEIKDTYLIGENGAYVNVFDLEIADGRILVATDR
;
A
#
# COMPACT_ATOMS: atom_id res chain seq x y z
N VAL A 1 3.34 -5.86 -10.07
CA VAL A 1 3.50 -7.28 -9.75
C VAL A 1 4.28 -7.42 -8.46
N THR A 2 3.84 -8.28 -7.58
CA THR A 2 4.50 -8.60 -6.30
C THR A 2 4.25 -10.05 -5.92
N SER A 3 4.85 -10.54 -4.85
CA SER A 3 4.67 -11.90 -4.37
C SER A 3 4.53 -12.00 -2.85
N THR A 4 3.88 -13.05 -2.41
CA THR A 4 3.91 -13.59 -1.06
C THR A 4 4.63 -14.95 -1.09
N ASN A 5 4.58 -15.71 -0.02
CA ASN A 5 5.21 -17.05 0.03
C ASN A 5 4.57 -18.05 -0.94
N ASP A 6 3.27 -17.93 -1.16
CA ASP A 6 2.47 -18.96 -1.85
C ASP A 6 1.93 -18.49 -3.22
N ALA A 7 2.08 -17.22 -3.56
CA ALA A 7 1.48 -16.67 -4.77
C ALA A 7 2.22 -15.45 -5.35
N VAL A 8 2.01 -15.25 -6.63
CA VAL A 8 2.35 -14.00 -7.34
C VAL A 8 1.06 -13.23 -7.62
N TYR A 9 1.11 -11.92 -7.43
CA TYR A 9 -0.02 -11.02 -7.66
C TYR A 9 0.31 -10.02 -8.75
N ALA A 10 -0.62 -9.83 -9.67
CA ALA A 10 -0.57 -8.78 -10.70
C ALA A 10 -1.87 -8.01 -10.69
N ALA A 11 -1.79 -6.68 -10.69
CA ALA A 11 -2.96 -5.82 -10.64
C ALA A 11 -3.12 -4.94 -11.87
N THR A 12 -4.37 -4.64 -12.16
CA THR A 12 -4.84 -3.52 -12.96
C THR A 12 -5.67 -2.59 -12.09
N SER A 13 -6.10 -1.45 -12.61
CA SER A 13 -7.00 -0.54 -11.89
C SER A 13 -8.35 -1.19 -11.49
N LEU A 14 -8.77 -2.25 -12.16
CA LEU A 14 -10.08 -2.90 -11.95
C LEU A 14 -10.03 -4.10 -11.01
N GLY A 15 -8.86 -4.63 -10.70
CA GLY A 15 -8.70 -5.81 -9.87
C GLY A 15 -7.32 -6.44 -9.99
N ALA A 16 -7.14 -7.57 -9.32
CA ALA A 16 -5.89 -8.30 -9.31
C ALA A 16 -6.09 -9.76 -9.70
N PHE A 17 -5.03 -10.38 -10.16
CA PHE A 17 -4.91 -11.81 -10.36
C PHE A 17 -3.91 -12.38 -9.36
N ARG A 18 -4.30 -13.46 -8.70
CA ARG A 18 -3.43 -14.28 -7.88
C ARG A 18 -3.07 -15.53 -8.65
N VAL A 19 -1.80 -15.82 -8.79
CA VAL A 19 -1.28 -17.07 -9.36
C VAL A 19 -0.67 -17.87 -8.22
N SER A 20 -1.24 -19.02 -7.90
CA SER A 20 -0.72 -19.94 -6.89
C SER A 20 0.62 -20.52 -7.35
N LEU A 21 1.61 -20.54 -6.46
CA LEU A 21 2.90 -21.19 -6.71
C LEU A 21 2.86 -22.71 -6.49
N GLU A 22 1.82 -23.23 -5.86
CA GLU A 22 1.64 -24.65 -5.61
C GLU A 22 1.15 -25.40 -6.85
N ASP A 23 0.11 -24.90 -7.50
CA ASP A 23 -0.60 -25.59 -8.58
C ASP A 23 -0.79 -24.74 -9.85
N ASN A 24 -0.22 -23.54 -9.91
CA ASN A 24 -0.36 -22.55 -11.00
C ASN A 24 -1.82 -22.13 -11.27
N SER A 25 -2.74 -22.35 -10.35
CA SER A 25 -4.11 -21.88 -10.50
C SER A 25 -4.17 -20.36 -10.47
N ILE A 26 -5.11 -19.80 -11.25
CA ILE A 26 -5.31 -18.35 -11.35
C ILE A 26 -6.64 -18.00 -10.71
N THR A 27 -6.59 -17.11 -9.71
CA THR A 27 -7.78 -16.57 -9.05
C THR A 27 -7.87 -15.07 -9.31
N ARG A 28 -9.05 -14.62 -9.71
CA ARG A 28 -9.33 -13.19 -9.87
C ARG A 28 -9.86 -12.61 -8.56
N ILE A 29 -9.29 -11.46 -8.17
CA ILE A 29 -9.67 -10.72 -6.96
C ILE A 29 -10.14 -9.31 -7.40
N ASN A 30 -11.34 -8.94 -7.02
CA ASN A 30 -11.92 -7.63 -7.36
C ASN A 30 -12.93 -7.18 -6.29
N LYS A 31 -13.55 -6.02 -6.49
CA LYS A 31 -14.53 -5.47 -5.55
C LYS A 31 -15.77 -6.34 -5.34
N ALA A 32 -16.10 -7.22 -6.28
CA ALA A 32 -17.23 -8.13 -6.13
C ALA A 32 -16.93 -9.30 -5.18
N ASN A 33 -15.67 -9.60 -4.93
CA ASN A 33 -15.26 -10.79 -4.20
C ASN A 33 -14.09 -10.60 -3.21
N ASN A 34 -13.84 -9.47 -2.62
CA ASN A 34 -12.90 -9.32 -1.50
C ASN A 34 -12.25 -7.94 -1.39
N LEU A 35 -12.02 -7.23 -2.51
CA LEU A 35 -11.43 -5.90 -2.45
C LEU A 35 -12.48 -4.88 -2.01
N SER A 36 -12.05 -3.90 -1.21
CA SER A 36 -12.94 -2.85 -0.69
C SER A 36 -13.22 -1.75 -1.71
N ASP A 37 -12.38 -1.62 -2.73
CA ASP A 37 -12.50 -0.54 -3.71
C ASP A 37 -12.06 -0.94 -5.13
N VAL A 38 -12.14 0.02 -6.04
CA VAL A 38 -11.57 -0.01 -7.38
C VAL A 38 -10.48 1.05 -7.49
N GLY A 39 -9.70 1.04 -8.56
CA GLY A 39 -8.60 2.00 -8.73
C GLY A 39 -7.34 1.59 -7.95
N ILE A 40 -6.96 0.30 -8.06
CA ILE A 40 -5.70 -0.17 -7.49
C ILE A 40 -4.56 0.63 -8.11
N SER A 41 -3.76 1.26 -7.27
CA SER A 41 -2.60 2.07 -7.68
C SER A 41 -1.26 1.37 -7.42
N CYS A 42 -1.19 0.53 -6.39
CA CYS A 42 0.03 -0.21 -6.07
C CYS A 42 -0.27 -1.49 -5.29
N LEU A 43 0.68 -2.42 -5.33
CA LEU A 43 0.70 -3.66 -4.56
C LEU A 43 2.05 -3.82 -3.86
N GLN A 44 2.04 -4.33 -2.63
CA GLN A 44 3.26 -4.72 -1.94
C GLN A 44 3.04 -6.02 -1.18
N GLY A 45 3.71 -7.09 -1.62
CA GLY A 45 3.79 -8.35 -0.90
C GLY A 45 4.83 -8.30 0.22
N ILE A 46 4.53 -8.97 1.33
CA ILE A 46 5.42 -9.13 2.48
C ILE A 46 5.46 -10.63 2.80
N PRO A 47 6.35 -11.40 2.13
CA PRO A 47 6.37 -12.86 2.26
C PRO A 47 6.53 -13.34 3.71
N GLU A 48 7.38 -12.68 4.49
CA GLU A 48 7.68 -13.05 5.88
C GLU A 48 6.46 -12.98 6.80
N ARG A 49 5.41 -12.27 6.37
CA ARG A 49 4.17 -12.09 7.13
C ARG A 49 2.95 -12.72 6.48
N ASP A 50 3.14 -13.42 5.35
CA ASP A 50 2.05 -13.89 4.50
C ASP A 50 1.00 -12.79 4.22
N MET A 51 1.50 -11.59 3.89
CA MET A 51 0.71 -10.38 3.79
C MET A 51 0.84 -9.74 2.41
N LEU A 52 -0.27 -9.20 1.91
CA LEU A 52 -0.32 -8.34 0.73
C LEU A 52 -1.01 -7.03 1.09
N LEU A 53 -0.36 -5.92 0.76
CA LEU A 53 -0.94 -4.57 0.86
C LEU A 53 -1.42 -4.14 -0.52
N VAL A 54 -2.64 -3.64 -0.60
CA VAL A 54 -3.28 -3.12 -1.83
C VAL A 54 -3.64 -1.66 -1.64
N GLY A 55 -2.90 -0.77 -2.28
CA GLY A 55 -3.14 0.67 -2.24
C GLY A 55 -4.03 1.12 -3.40
N TYR A 56 -4.82 2.18 -3.16
CA TYR A 56 -5.79 2.71 -4.10
C TYR A 56 -5.57 4.19 -4.42
N ASP A 57 -6.12 4.62 -5.57
CA ASP A 57 -6.06 6.01 -6.04
C ASP A 57 -6.75 7.01 -5.09
N ASN A 58 -7.70 6.54 -4.30
CA ASN A 58 -8.46 7.38 -3.35
C ASN A 58 -7.92 7.35 -1.92
N GLY A 59 -6.76 6.72 -1.68
CA GLY A 59 -6.16 6.59 -0.36
C GLY A 59 -6.70 5.42 0.48
N ASN A 60 -7.59 4.60 -0.06
CA ASN A 60 -8.00 3.37 0.61
C ASN A 60 -6.85 2.37 0.63
N LEU A 61 -6.84 1.46 1.60
CA LEU A 61 -5.84 0.41 1.74
C LEU A 61 -6.53 -0.88 2.16
N ASP A 62 -6.29 -1.96 1.42
CA ASP A 62 -6.63 -3.30 1.87
C ASP A 62 -5.39 -4.05 2.30
N ILE A 63 -5.52 -4.83 3.37
CA ILE A 63 -4.50 -5.73 3.88
C ILE A 63 -5.05 -7.14 3.78
N MET A 64 -4.40 -7.98 3.01
CA MET A 64 -4.69 -9.41 2.96
C MET A 64 -3.67 -10.16 3.80
N ILE A 65 -4.12 -11.00 4.72
CA ILE A 65 -3.29 -11.89 5.53
C ILE A 65 -3.85 -13.29 5.36
N GLY A 66 -3.10 -14.17 4.68
CA GLY A 66 -3.65 -15.45 4.24
C GLY A 66 -4.91 -15.24 3.39
N ASN A 67 -6.05 -15.74 3.85
CA ASN A 67 -7.35 -15.57 3.17
C ASN A 67 -8.23 -14.47 3.80
N LYS A 68 -7.71 -13.72 4.76
CA LYS A 68 -8.44 -12.66 5.46
C LYS A 68 -8.14 -11.29 4.85
N PHE A 69 -9.19 -10.52 4.61
CA PHE A 69 -9.10 -9.15 4.11
C PHE A 69 -9.49 -8.16 5.22
N ILE A 70 -8.67 -7.13 5.40
CA ILE A 70 -8.87 -6.04 6.36
C ILE A 70 -8.79 -4.74 5.59
N ASN A 71 -9.78 -3.87 5.73
CA ASN A 71 -9.78 -2.54 5.13
C ASN A 71 -9.34 -1.49 6.12
N LEU A 72 -8.42 -0.62 5.71
CA LEU A 72 -8.03 0.61 6.40
C LEU A 72 -8.42 1.81 5.54
N SER A 73 -9.49 2.48 5.92
CA SER A 73 -10.03 3.64 5.19
C SER A 73 -9.59 4.98 5.76
N ASP A 74 -8.70 4.99 6.74
CA ASP A 74 -8.28 6.19 7.49
C ASP A 74 -7.81 7.34 6.59
N ILE A 75 -6.95 7.05 5.60
CA ILE A 75 -6.46 8.06 4.65
C ILE A 75 -7.62 8.55 3.76
N LYS A 76 -8.39 7.61 3.20
CA LYS A 76 -9.54 7.90 2.34
C LYS A 76 -10.54 8.81 3.02
N GLU A 77 -10.88 8.52 4.28
CA GLU A 77 -11.89 9.24 5.07
C GLU A 77 -11.34 10.46 5.81
N SER A 78 -10.02 10.66 5.80
CA SER A 78 -9.40 11.81 6.46
C SER A 78 -9.94 13.14 5.90
N ALA A 79 -9.94 14.18 6.74
CA ALA A 79 -10.37 15.52 6.36
C ALA A 79 -9.32 16.29 5.52
N LEU A 80 -8.24 15.61 5.06
CA LEU A 80 -7.22 16.22 4.23
C LEU A 80 -7.81 16.72 2.91
N ILE A 81 -7.58 18.00 2.61
CA ILE A 81 -7.94 18.62 1.34
C ILE A 81 -6.76 18.46 0.37
N ALA A 82 -6.51 17.23 -0.04
CA ALA A 82 -5.44 16.86 -0.96
C ALA A 82 -5.86 15.64 -1.76
N ALA A 83 -5.21 15.42 -2.88
CA ALA A 83 -5.25 14.13 -3.56
C ALA A 83 -4.59 13.08 -2.67
N LYS A 84 -5.11 11.85 -2.66
CA LYS A 84 -4.79 10.84 -1.63
C LYS A 84 -4.24 9.54 -2.19
N LYS A 85 -3.94 9.50 -3.48
CA LYS A 85 -3.41 8.30 -4.13
C LYS A 85 -2.20 7.76 -3.37
N ILE A 86 -2.16 6.45 -3.18
CA ILE A 86 -0.99 5.74 -2.68
C ILE A 86 -0.16 5.34 -3.91
N ASN A 87 1.00 5.97 -4.09
CA ASN A 87 1.85 5.77 -5.26
C ASN A 87 2.67 4.49 -5.18
N SER A 88 3.28 4.24 -4.01
CA SER A 88 4.08 3.05 -3.73
C SER A 88 4.08 2.73 -2.24
N ILE A 89 4.56 1.55 -1.89
CA ILE A 89 4.66 1.09 -0.50
C ILE A 89 6.05 0.50 -0.31
N TYR A 90 6.79 1.03 0.67
CA TYR A 90 8.09 0.53 1.10
C TYR A 90 7.96 -0.15 2.46
N VAL A 91 8.50 -1.35 2.60
CA VAL A 91 8.42 -2.12 3.85
C VAL A 91 9.80 -2.24 4.48
N LYS A 92 9.87 -1.94 5.77
CA LYS A 92 11.06 -2.15 6.59
C LYS A 92 10.66 -2.55 8.00
N ASP A 93 11.19 -3.68 8.47
CA ASP A 93 10.91 -4.23 9.78
C ASP A 93 9.40 -4.40 10.03
N ASP A 94 8.88 -3.80 11.09
CA ASP A 94 7.46 -3.86 11.46
C ASP A 94 6.59 -2.75 10.83
N PHE A 95 7.13 -2.01 9.87
CA PHE A 95 6.45 -0.85 9.29
C PHE A 95 6.36 -0.91 7.78
N ALA A 96 5.25 -0.40 7.25
CA ALA A 96 5.11 -0.03 5.86
C ALA A 96 5.01 1.49 5.73
N PHE A 97 5.73 2.05 4.77
CA PHE A 97 5.71 3.47 4.46
C PHE A 97 4.95 3.67 3.15
N LEU A 98 3.77 4.27 3.23
CA LEU A 98 2.93 4.56 2.08
C LEU A 98 3.34 5.90 1.50
N CYS A 99 3.86 5.90 0.28
CA CYS A 99 4.17 7.11 -0.47
C CYS A 99 2.88 7.64 -1.10
N THR A 100 2.46 8.84 -0.72
CA THR A 100 1.18 9.39 -1.13
C THR A 100 1.32 10.73 -1.86
N GLU A 101 0.26 11.21 -2.47
CA GLU A 101 0.23 12.54 -3.11
C GLU A 101 0.33 13.72 -2.12
N PHE A 102 0.32 13.44 -0.81
CA PHE A 102 0.42 14.50 0.22
C PHE A 102 1.60 14.34 1.19
N GLY A 103 2.34 13.24 1.10
CA GLY A 103 3.46 12.95 2.00
C GLY A 103 3.65 11.45 2.20
N ILE A 104 4.14 11.07 3.38
CA ILE A 104 4.43 9.66 3.74
C ILE A 104 3.56 9.28 4.93
N VAL A 105 2.88 8.14 4.84
CA VAL A 105 2.10 7.57 5.94
C VAL A 105 2.78 6.30 6.44
N GLN A 106 3.10 6.26 7.73
CA GLN A 106 3.69 5.09 8.38
C GLN A 106 2.59 4.19 8.95
N LEU A 107 2.54 2.96 8.47
CA LEU A 107 1.64 1.92 8.93
C LEU A 107 2.39 0.94 9.85
N ASP A 108 1.84 0.67 11.02
CA ASP A 108 2.28 -0.40 11.91
C ASP A 108 1.69 -1.73 11.42
N LEU A 109 2.55 -2.65 10.99
CA LEU A 109 2.16 -3.95 10.44
C LEU A 109 1.79 -4.99 11.50
N VAL A 110 2.10 -4.73 12.77
CA VAL A 110 1.72 -5.60 13.89
C VAL A 110 0.33 -5.23 14.38
N ARG A 111 0.07 -3.92 14.56
CA ARG A 111 -1.21 -3.40 15.04
C ARG A 111 -2.23 -3.18 13.94
N LEU A 112 -1.78 -3.12 12.68
CA LEU A 112 -2.58 -2.81 11.50
C LEU A 112 -3.30 -1.46 11.61
N GLU A 113 -2.55 -0.45 12.02
CA GLU A 113 -3.04 0.91 12.21
C GLU A 113 -2.01 1.94 11.72
N ILE A 114 -2.46 3.13 11.35
CA ILE A 114 -1.58 4.24 11.02
C ILE A 114 -0.88 4.71 12.29
N LYS A 115 0.46 4.73 12.25
CA LYS A 115 1.29 5.18 13.35
C LYS A 115 1.59 6.68 13.27
N ASP A 116 1.93 7.16 12.08
CA ASP A 116 2.34 8.55 11.86
C ASP A 116 2.11 8.99 10.42
N THR A 117 2.10 10.31 10.22
CA THR A 117 2.00 10.95 8.90
C THR A 117 3.03 12.07 8.79
N TYR A 118 3.90 11.98 7.79
CA TYR A 118 4.99 12.93 7.57
C TYR A 118 4.67 13.84 6.39
N LEU A 119 4.40 15.11 6.68
CA LEU A 119 4.25 16.17 5.69
C LEU A 119 5.62 16.79 5.46
N ILE A 120 6.29 16.39 4.38
CA ILE A 120 7.73 16.66 4.16
C ILE A 120 8.00 17.92 3.36
N GLY A 121 6.98 18.61 2.89
CA GLY A 121 7.13 19.88 2.21
C GLY A 121 7.55 21.00 3.13
N GLU A 122 8.02 22.09 2.55
CA GLU A 122 8.41 23.28 3.29
C GLU A 122 7.25 23.81 4.17
N ASN A 123 7.52 24.03 5.46
CA ASN A 123 6.52 24.40 6.46
C ASN A 123 5.35 23.40 6.60
N GLY A 124 5.60 22.11 6.33
CA GLY A 124 4.57 21.07 6.41
C GLY A 124 3.60 21.07 5.22
N ALA A 125 4.01 21.61 4.09
CA ALA A 125 3.22 21.56 2.87
C ALA A 125 3.09 20.13 2.32
N TYR A 126 2.00 19.87 1.60
CA TYR A 126 1.81 18.61 0.89
C TYR A 126 2.81 18.51 -0.27
N VAL A 127 3.42 17.34 -0.40
CA VAL A 127 4.34 17.00 -1.48
C VAL A 127 3.97 15.62 -1.99
N ASN A 128 3.88 15.47 -3.30
CA ASN A 128 3.65 14.20 -3.93
C ASN A 128 4.92 13.35 -3.84
N VAL A 129 4.84 12.24 -3.12
CA VAL A 129 5.93 11.28 -2.92
C VAL A 129 5.68 10.08 -3.81
N PHE A 130 6.59 9.83 -4.77
CA PHE A 130 6.46 8.70 -5.70
C PHE A 130 7.03 7.41 -5.14
N ASP A 131 8.17 7.52 -4.45
CA ASP A 131 8.89 6.38 -3.91
C ASP A 131 9.81 6.80 -2.78
N LEU A 132 10.27 5.84 -1.96
CA LEU A 132 11.26 6.06 -0.92
C LEU A 132 12.16 4.85 -0.71
N GLU A 133 13.34 5.10 -0.18
CA GLU A 133 14.29 4.09 0.28
C GLU A 133 14.86 4.52 1.64
N ILE A 134 15.10 3.56 2.53
CA ILE A 134 15.75 3.78 3.82
C ILE A 134 17.11 3.10 3.82
N ALA A 135 18.17 3.88 3.78
CA ALA A 135 19.54 3.41 3.78
C ALA A 135 20.39 4.20 4.78
N ASP A 136 21.24 3.52 5.55
CA ASP A 136 22.16 4.12 6.53
C ASP A 136 21.47 5.10 7.50
N GLY A 137 20.26 4.76 7.95
CA GLY A 137 19.48 5.60 8.87
C GLY A 137 18.90 6.88 8.22
N ARG A 138 18.97 7.00 6.90
CA ARG A 138 18.42 8.11 6.13
C ARG A 138 17.24 7.65 5.30
N ILE A 139 16.28 8.53 5.15
CA ILE A 139 15.16 8.33 4.23
C ILE A 139 15.44 9.16 2.97
N LEU A 140 15.54 8.49 1.85
CA LEU A 140 15.65 9.10 0.53
C LEU A 140 14.27 9.06 -0.13
N VAL A 141 13.82 10.17 -0.67
CA VAL A 141 12.46 10.32 -1.20
C VAL A 141 12.49 10.86 -2.61
N ALA A 142 11.72 10.24 -3.50
CA ALA A 142 11.47 10.77 -4.83
C ALA A 142 10.17 11.59 -4.80
N THR A 143 10.25 12.86 -5.16
CA THR A 143 9.12 13.79 -5.12
C THR A 143 8.97 14.56 -6.43
N ASP A 144 7.87 15.29 -6.56
CA ASP A 144 7.62 16.21 -7.68
C ASP A 144 8.26 17.61 -7.49
N ARG A 145 8.94 17.85 -6.39
CA ARG A 145 9.59 19.14 -6.04
C ARG A 145 10.95 18.94 -5.40
#